data_d2de9b0af92b2c9a4305c1d2e7279d07
#
_entry.id   d2de9b0af92b2c9a4305c1d2e7279d07
#
_cell.length_a   1.000
_cell.length_b   1.000
_cell.length_c   1.000
_cell.angle_alpha   90.00
_cell.angle_beta   90.00
_cell.angle_gamma   90.00
#
_symmetry.space_group_name_H-M   'P 1'
#
loop_
_entity.id
_entity.type
_entity.pdbx_description
1 polymer ?
#
loop_
_entity_poly.entity_id
_entity_poly.type
_entity_poly.pdbx_seq_one_letter_code
_entity_poly.pdbx_strand_id
1 'polypeptide(L)'
;MARILLAEDDDTLRVFLTRAIERAGHEVTDVDRGTKALPFIASGDFDLLLTDIVMPEMDGIELAQRAATLAPKMQVMFITGFAAVALNRKNETPQQPKVLSKPFHLRDLVGEIEKILSAA
;
A
#
# COMPACT_ATOMS: atom_id res chain seq x y z
N MET A 1 0.56 11.25 -13.16
CA MET A 1 0.67 9.77 -13.11
C MET A 1 1.74 9.37 -12.12
N ALA A 2 1.40 8.45 -11.23
CA ALA A 2 2.32 7.99 -10.19
C ALA A 2 2.72 6.55 -10.42
N ARG A 3 3.84 6.14 -9.82
CA ARG A 3 4.30 4.76 -9.82
C ARG A 3 3.98 4.14 -8.46
N ILE A 4 3.18 3.09 -8.47
CA ILE A 4 2.65 2.46 -7.27
C ILE A 4 3.12 1.00 -7.20
N LEU A 5 3.64 0.62 -6.04
CA LEU A 5 4.01 -0.76 -5.75
C LEU A 5 2.92 -1.35 -4.87
N LEU A 6 2.30 -2.43 -5.35
CA LEU A 6 1.21 -3.09 -4.64
C LEU A 6 1.67 -4.46 -4.13
N ALA A 7 1.53 -4.68 -2.82
CA ALA A 7 1.79 -5.97 -2.21
C ALA A 7 0.49 -6.55 -1.66
N GLU A 8 0.02 -7.64 -2.25
CA GLU A 8 -1.23 -8.28 -1.90
C GLU A 8 -1.17 -9.77 -2.22
N ASP A 9 -1.38 -10.62 -1.22
CA ASP A 9 -1.26 -12.06 -1.40
C ASP A 9 -2.50 -12.73 -2.00
N ASP A 10 -3.66 -12.09 -1.93
CA ASP A 10 -4.87 -12.60 -2.57
C ASP A 10 -4.81 -12.27 -4.08
N ASP A 11 -4.68 -13.31 -4.90
CA ASP A 11 -4.50 -13.13 -6.34
C ASP A 11 -5.66 -12.38 -6.99
N THR A 12 -6.88 -12.71 -6.64
CA THR A 12 -8.07 -12.09 -7.22
C THR A 12 -8.12 -10.60 -6.86
N LEU A 13 -7.90 -10.30 -5.59
CA LEU A 13 -7.91 -8.91 -5.13
C LEU A 13 -6.76 -8.13 -5.75
N ARG A 14 -5.57 -8.74 -5.84
CA ARG A 14 -4.41 -8.07 -6.42
C ARG A 14 -4.66 -7.65 -7.87
N VAL A 15 -5.22 -8.55 -8.67
CA VAL A 15 -5.55 -8.24 -10.07
C VAL A 15 -6.58 -7.12 -10.14
N PHE A 16 -7.59 -7.20 -9.28
CA PHE A 16 -8.67 -6.23 -9.25
C PHE A 16 -8.17 -4.83 -8.89
N LEU A 17 -7.34 -4.75 -7.86
CA LEU A 17 -6.76 -3.48 -7.43
C LEU A 17 -5.82 -2.90 -8.49
N THR A 18 -4.98 -3.74 -9.08
CA THR A 18 -4.06 -3.32 -10.12
C THR A 18 -4.81 -2.65 -11.27
N ARG A 19 -5.87 -3.29 -11.74
CA ARG A 19 -6.66 -2.76 -12.85
C ARG A 19 -7.33 -1.44 -12.50
N ALA A 20 -7.88 -1.34 -11.29
CA ALA A 20 -8.56 -0.12 -10.88
C ALA A 20 -7.59 1.06 -10.80
N ILE A 21 -6.41 0.82 -10.26
CA ILE A 21 -5.40 1.87 -10.11
C ILE A 21 -4.84 2.28 -11.47
N GLU A 22 -4.63 1.31 -12.37
CA GLU A 22 -4.19 1.62 -13.72
C GLU A 22 -5.20 2.44 -14.49
N ARG A 23 -6.49 2.15 -14.31
CA ARG A 23 -7.55 2.93 -14.94
C ARG A 23 -7.58 4.37 -14.46
N ALA A 24 -7.10 4.62 -13.26
CA ALA A 24 -7.01 5.96 -12.72
C ALA A 24 -5.78 6.73 -13.25
N GLY A 25 -4.97 6.09 -14.08
CA GLY A 25 -3.85 6.75 -14.74
C GLY A 25 -2.50 6.50 -14.10
N HIS A 26 -2.39 5.55 -13.18
CA HIS A 26 -1.14 5.24 -12.50
C HIS A 26 -0.48 4.00 -13.07
N GLU A 27 0.83 3.90 -12.87
CA GLU A 27 1.61 2.73 -13.25
C GLU A 27 1.74 1.83 -12.02
N VAL A 28 1.40 0.55 -12.15
CA VAL A 28 1.39 -0.38 -11.02
C VAL A 28 2.36 -1.52 -11.26
N THR A 29 3.19 -1.79 -10.26
CA THR A 29 3.97 -3.03 -10.16
C THR A 29 3.37 -3.78 -8.99
N ASP A 30 2.93 -5.03 -9.21
CA ASP A 30 2.29 -5.82 -8.16
C ASP A 30 3.10 -7.04 -7.81
N VAL A 31 3.10 -7.38 -6.53
CA VAL A 31 3.76 -8.57 -5.99
C VAL A 31 2.81 -9.27 -5.02
N ASP A 32 3.01 -10.57 -4.82
CA ASP A 32 2.12 -11.37 -3.99
C ASP A 32 2.57 -11.51 -2.54
N ARG A 33 3.71 -10.90 -2.17
CA ARG A 33 4.21 -10.94 -0.79
C ARG A 33 5.24 -9.84 -0.57
N GLY A 34 5.46 -9.52 0.72
CA GLY A 34 6.35 -8.43 1.09
C GLY A 34 7.81 -8.67 0.71
N THR A 35 8.28 -9.91 0.81
CA THR A 35 9.67 -10.22 0.46
C THR A 35 9.99 -9.93 -0.99
N LYS A 36 9.02 -10.08 -1.88
CA LYS A 36 9.18 -9.75 -3.29
C LYS A 36 9.15 -8.25 -3.56
N ALA A 37 8.56 -7.48 -2.66
CA ALA A 37 8.49 -6.03 -2.80
C ALA A 37 9.85 -5.35 -2.52
N LEU A 38 10.65 -5.93 -1.62
CA LEU A 38 11.89 -5.30 -1.17
C LEU A 38 12.85 -4.91 -2.30
N PRO A 39 13.14 -5.80 -3.28
CA PRO A 39 14.04 -5.41 -4.38
C PRO A 39 13.52 -4.24 -5.19
N PHE A 40 12.20 -4.16 -5.38
CA PHE A 40 11.60 -3.05 -6.11
C PHE A 40 11.73 -1.74 -5.33
N ILE A 41 11.52 -1.79 -4.02
CA ILE A 41 11.66 -0.60 -3.16
C ILE A 41 13.10 -0.11 -3.21
N ALA A 42 14.07 -1.03 -3.11
CA ALA A 42 15.47 -0.67 -3.06
C ALA A 42 15.98 -0.07 -4.37
N SER A 43 15.46 -0.52 -5.50
CA SER A 43 15.98 -0.12 -6.81
C SER A 43 15.06 0.82 -7.58
N GLY A 44 13.80 0.96 -7.15
CA GLY A 44 12.79 1.67 -7.92
C GLY A 44 12.53 3.07 -7.44
N ASP A 45 11.77 3.78 -8.26
CA ASP A 45 11.32 5.15 -7.97
C ASP A 45 9.81 5.14 -7.82
N PHE A 46 9.35 4.47 -6.77
CA PHE A 46 7.92 4.39 -6.51
C PHE A 46 7.47 5.55 -5.64
N ASP A 47 6.29 6.07 -5.95
CA ASP A 47 5.69 7.17 -5.21
C ASP A 47 4.90 6.68 -4.01
N LEU A 48 4.33 5.47 -4.12
CA LEU A 48 3.46 4.91 -3.10
C LEU A 48 3.65 3.40 -3.00
N LEU A 49 3.74 2.90 -1.77
CA LEU A 49 3.60 1.49 -1.45
C LEU A 49 2.20 1.27 -0.91
N LEU A 50 1.41 0.46 -1.60
CA LEU A 50 0.09 0.04 -1.15
C LEU A 50 0.20 -1.42 -0.75
N THR A 51 -0.01 -1.74 0.52
CA THR A 51 0.20 -3.10 1.00
C THR A 51 -0.90 -3.58 1.95
N ASP A 52 -1.26 -4.85 1.83
CA ASP A 52 -2.04 -5.51 2.84
C ASP A 52 -1.19 -5.63 4.11
N ILE A 53 -1.83 -5.67 5.27
CA ILE A 53 -1.14 -5.85 6.53
C ILE A 53 -0.81 -7.33 6.75
N VAL A 54 -1.78 -8.22 6.53
CA VAL A 54 -1.59 -9.64 6.80
C VAL A 54 -1.18 -10.36 5.53
N MET A 55 0.08 -10.80 5.50
CA MET A 55 0.65 -11.55 4.38
C MET A 55 1.60 -12.60 4.93
N PRO A 56 1.85 -13.70 4.17
CA PRO A 56 2.82 -14.70 4.61
C PRO A 56 4.24 -14.14 4.61
N GLU A 57 5.08 -14.70 5.46
CA GLU A 57 6.51 -14.41 5.61
C GLU A 57 6.79 -13.05 6.23
N MET A 58 6.37 -11.97 5.60
CA MET A 58 6.59 -10.61 6.08
C MET A 58 5.27 -9.87 5.97
N ASP A 59 4.74 -9.38 7.11
CA ASP A 59 3.49 -8.62 7.08
C ASP A 59 3.73 -7.19 6.56
N GLY A 60 2.63 -6.48 6.31
CA GLY A 60 2.70 -5.15 5.75
C GLY A 60 3.33 -4.12 6.68
N ILE A 61 3.22 -4.31 7.99
CA ILE A 61 3.82 -3.40 8.97
C ILE A 61 5.35 -3.49 8.89
N GLU A 62 5.88 -4.71 8.88
CA GLU A 62 7.31 -4.89 8.74
C GLU A 62 7.81 -4.38 7.39
N LEU A 63 7.04 -4.65 6.33
CA LEU A 63 7.40 -4.15 4.99
C LEU A 63 7.49 -2.62 4.99
N ALA A 64 6.53 -1.96 5.62
CA ALA A 64 6.53 -0.49 5.70
C ALA A 64 7.72 0.04 6.49
N GLN A 65 8.11 -0.66 7.56
CA GLN A 65 9.29 -0.27 8.35
C GLN A 65 10.56 -0.35 7.52
N ARG A 66 10.70 -1.43 6.74
CA ARG A 66 11.85 -1.58 5.85
C ARG A 66 11.83 -0.56 4.72
N ALA A 67 10.64 -0.26 4.20
CA ALA A 67 10.48 0.75 3.17
C ALA A 67 10.90 2.13 3.66
N ALA A 68 10.61 2.46 4.91
CA ALA A 68 10.99 3.75 5.48
C ALA A 68 12.51 3.95 5.49
N THR A 69 13.26 2.86 5.64
CA THR A 69 14.72 2.89 5.60
C THR A 69 15.24 2.95 4.16
N LEU A 70 14.65 2.13 3.27
CA LEU A 70 15.12 2.00 1.89
C LEU A 70 14.68 3.14 1.00
N ALA A 71 13.49 3.69 1.25
CA ALA A 71 12.90 4.72 0.40
C ALA A 71 12.12 5.72 1.26
N PRO A 72 12.79 6.57 2.02
CA PRO A 72 12.15 7.44 3.02
C PRO A 72 11.16 8.44 2.44
N LYS A 73 11.23 8.73 1.15
CA LYS A 73 10.29 9.65 0.50
C LYS A 73 9.04 8.98 -0.05
N MET A 74 9.04 7.64 -0.10
CA MET A 74 7.89 6.91 -0.62
C MET A 74 6.76 6.94 0.39
N GLN A 75 5.56 7.26 -0.07
CA GLN A 75 4.37 7.21 0.77
C GLN A 75 3.94 5.76 0.99
N VAL A 76 3.23 5.50 2.09
CA VAL A 76 2.73 4.16 2.40
C VAL A 76 1.26 4.24 2.74
N MET A 77 0.49 3.29 2.23
CA MET A 77 -0.92 3.12 2.55
C MET A 77 -1.18 1.64 2.80
N PHE A 78 -1.92 1.35 3.87
CA PHE A 78 -2.30 -0.01 4.21
C PHE A 78 -3.73 -0.32 3.80
N ILE A 79 -3.96 -1.57 3.39
CA ILE A 79 -5.30 -2.12 3.23
C ILE A 79 -5.39 -3.35 4.12
N THR A 80 -6.55 -3.57 4.75
CA THR A 80 -6.71 -4.71 5.64
C THR A 80 -8.17 -4.98 5.96
N GLY A 81 -8.48 -6.27 6.20
CA GLY A 81 -9.77 -6.69 6.70
C GLY A 81 -9.80 -6.96 8.20
N PHE A 82 -8.73 -6.65 8.90
CA PHE A 82 -8.56 -7.07 10.29
C PHE A 82 -8.97 -6.00 11.29
N ALA A 83 -9.62 -6.44 12.36
CA ALA A 83 -9.99 -5.57 13.47
C ALA A 83 -8.78 -4.98 14.20
N ALA A 84 -7.62 -5.59 14.07
CA ALA A 84 -6.38 -5.08 14.66
C ALA A 84 -6.09 -3.63 14.22
N VAL A 85 -6.57 -3.24 13.06
CA VAL A 85 -6.42 -1.88 12.57
C VAL A 85 -7.08 -0.88 13.51
N ALA A 86 -8.24 -1.23 14.05
CA ALA A 86 -8.96 -0.34 14.96
C ALA A 86 -8.16 -0.04 16.23
N LEU A 87 -7.36 -1.00 16.68
CA LEU A 87 -6.53 -0.81 17.86
C LEU A 87 -5.40 0.16 17.58
N ASN A 88 -4.82 0.09 16.40
CA ASN A 88 -3.72 0.96 16.03
C ASN A 88 -4.17 2.40 15.81
N ARG A 89 -5.43 2.61 15.47
CA ARG A 89 -5.96 3.96 15.23
C ARG A 89 -5.91 4.86 16.46
N LYS A 90 -5.89 4.27 17.64
CA LYS A 90 -5.80 5.05 18.86
C LYS A 90 -4.50 5.84 18.97
N ASN A 91 -3.48 5.40 18.26
CA ASN A 91 -2.16 5.99 18.31
C ASN A 91 -1.80 6.69 17.01
N GLU A 92 -2.80 7.00 16.18
CA GLU A 92 -2.53 7.67 14.92
C GLU A 92 -1.93 9.05 15.14
N THR A 93 -0.92 9.33 14.32
CA THR A 93 -0.30 10.64 14.26
C THR A 93 -0.33 11.11 12.81
N PRO A 94 -0.09 12.40 12.54
CA PRO A 94 -0.05 12.86 11.15
C PRO A 94 0.97 12.13 10.27
N GLN A 95 1.98 11.53 10.87
CA GLN A 95 3.02 10.81 10.14
C GLN A 95 2.68 9.35 9.90
N GLN A 96 1.62 8.83 10.52
CA GLN A 96 1.26 7.42 10.35
C GLN A 96 0.64 7.18 8.98
N PRO A 97 0.93 6.03 8.37
CA PRO A 97 0.33 5.69 7.08
C PRO A 97 -1.18 5.61 7.16
N LYS A 98 -1.83 5.98 6.07
CA LYS A 98 -3.27 5.82 5.93
C LYS A 98 -3.62 4.34 5.91
N VAL A 99 -4.73 3.98 6.54
CA VAL A 99 -5.26 2.62 6.53
C VAL A 99 -6.66 2.62 5.94
N LEU A 100 -6.89 1.77 4.96
CA LEU A 100 -8.21 1.57 4.36
C LEU A 100 -8.71 0.18 4.71
N SER A 101 -9.84 0.10 5.42
CA SER A 101 -10.39 -1.17 5.88
C SER A 101 -11.26 -1.83 4.82
N LYS A 102 -11.11 -3.15 4.67
CA LYS A 102 -12.00 -3.96 3.82
C LYS A 102 -13.30 -4.21 4.57
N PRO A 103 -14.46 -4.27 3.90
CA PRO A 103 -14.63 -4.02 2.47
C PRO A 103 -14.64 -2.53 2.15
N PHE A 104 -14.18 -2.17 0.97
CA PHE A 104 -14.20 -0.79 0.51
C PHE A 104 -14.58 -0.75 -0.97
N HIS A 105 -15.05 0.41 -1.43
CA HIS A 105 -15.29 0.61 -2.85
C HIS A 105 -13.99 1.03 -3.53
N LEU A 106 -13.80 0.59 -4.79
CA LEU A 106 -12.61 0.97 -5.55
C LEU A 106 -12.48 2.47 -5.71
N ARG A 107 -13.63 3.16 -5.81
CA ARG A 107 -13.65 4.62 -5.87
C ARG A 107 -13.00 5.25 -4.63
N ASP A 108 -13.29 4.69 -3.46
CA ASP A 108 -12.73 5.20 -2.20
C ASP A 108 -11.23 4.96 -2.15
N LEU A 109 -10.79 3.78 -2.61
CA LEU A 109 -9.36 3.47 -2.68
C LEU A 109 -8.63 4.46 -3.59
N VAL A 110 -9.12 4.66 -4.80
CA VAL A 110 -8.52 5.58 -5.75
C VAL A 110 -8.51 7.00 -5.19
N GLY A 111 -9.60 7.42 -4.55
CA GLY A 111 -9.69 8.73 -3.92
C GLY A 111 -8.65 8.94 -2.83
N GLU A 112 -8.43 7.94 -1.99
CA GLU A 112 -7.43 8.02 -0.93
C GLU A 112 -6.01 8.06 -1.51
N ILE A 113 -5.75 7.28 -2.56
CA ILE A 113 -4.46 7.31 -3.25
C ILE A 113 -4.19 8.72 -3.79
N GLU A 114 -5.18 9.33 -4.43
CA GLU A 114 -5.03 10.67 -4.98
C GLU A 114 -4.74 11.70 -3.90
N LYS A 115 -5.39 11.58 -2.75
CA LYS A 115 -5.16 12.48 -1.62
C LYS A 115 -3.74 12.37 -1.10
N ILE A 116 -3.24 11.15 -0.94
CA ILE A 116 -1.88 10.90 -0.44
C ILE A 116 -0.85 11.49 -1.41
N LEU A 117 -1.03 11.23 -2.69
CA LEU A 117 -0.08 11.69 -3.70
C LEU A 117 -0.11 13.22 -3.84
N SER A 118 -1.28 13.84 -3.68
CA SER A 118 -1.41 15.30 -3.78
C SER A 118 -0.80 16.02 -2.58
N ALA A 119 -0.76 15.36 -1.43
CA ALA A 119 -0.24 15.95 -0.19
C ALA A 119 1.28 15.89 -0.10
N ALA A 120 1.91 15.12 -0.96
CA ALA A 120 3.36 14.90 -0.91
C ALA A 120 4.19 16.11 -1.34
#